data_7402a53c0a17af5ff30431228f84200c
#
_entry.id   7402a53c0a17af5ff30431228f84200c
#
_cell.length_a   1.000
_cell.length_b   1.000
_cell.length_c   1.000
_cell.angle_alpha   90.00
_cell.angle_beta   90.00
_cell.angle_gamma   90.00
#
_symmetry.space_group_name_H-M   'P 1'
#
loop_
_entity.id
_entity.type
_entity.pdbx_description
1 polymer ?
#
loop_
_entity_poly.entity_id
_entity_poly.type
_entity_poly.pdbx_seq_one_letter_code
_entity_poly.pdbx_strand_id
1 'polypeptide(L)'
;AIAVVWVAFAVNFFGTIAKRRERHIYVAIWFYMATVITVAILHIVNNLALPVSATKSYSLYAGVQDAFIQWWYGHNAVAFFLTTPFLGLMYYFLPKAANRPVFSYRLSILHFWSLVFIYIWAGPHHLHYTALPEWASTLGMLFSVMLWMPSWGGMINGLLTLRGAWNRVAEAPVLKFFVVGITFYGMSTFEGPMLSIKSVNALSHYTDWNIAHVHGGALGWVGFMVFGMTYWLVPRLYQTKLFSKKLATLHFWTATIGIVLYVVAMWAGGITQGLMWRAFDETGRLQYP
;
A
#
# COMPACT_ATOMS: atom_id res chain seq x y z
N ALA A 1 2.67 -22.38 -9.46
CA ALA A 1 2.45 -21.38 -10.51
C ALA A 1 3.01 -20.01 -10.11
N ILE A 2 2.61 -19.42 -8.97
CA ILE A 2 3.05 -18.06 -8.54
C ILE A 2 4.57 -17.96 -8.44
N ALA A 3 5.26 -18.93 -7.83
CA ALA A 3 6.72 -18.93 -7.71
C ALA A 3 7.43 -18.90 -9.09
N VAL A 4 6.92 -19.65 -10.07
CA VAL A 4 7.48 -19.65 -11.44
C VAL A 4 7.35 -18.28 -12.10
N VAL A 5 6.17 -17.67 -12.02
CA VAL A 5 5.92 -16.31 -12.53
C VAL A 5 6.86 -15.31 -11.88
N TRP A 6 7.02 -15.41 -10.55
CA TRP A 6 7.86 -14.48 -9.79
C TRP A 6 9.34 -14.61 -10.13
N VAL A 7 9.83 -15.84 -10.29
CA VAL A 7 11.22 -16.11 -10.75
C VAL A 7 11.44 -15.57 -12.15
N ALA A 8 10.53 -15.86 -13.10
CA ALA A 8 10.63 -15.34 -14.46
C ALA A 8 10.66 -13.81 -14.50
N PHE A 9 9.79 -13.16 -13.71
CA PHE A 9 9.78 -11.71 -13.56
C PHE A 9 11.10 -11.19 -12.96
N ALA A 10 11.58 -11.82 -11.89
CA ALA A 10 12.85 -11.45 -11.24
C ALA A 10 14.04 -11.56 -12.21
N VAL A 11 14.15 -12.65 -12.96
CA VAL A 11 15.21 -12.85 -13.97
C VAL A 11 15.17 -11.75 -15.04
N ASN A 12 13.98 -11.45 -15.56
CA ASN A 12 13.83 -10.38 -16.55
C ASN A 12 14.17 -9.00 -15.95
N PHE A 13 13.67 -8.69 -14.77
CA PHE A 13 13.90 -7.42 -14.10
C PHE A 13 15.38 -7.20 -13.74
N PHE A 14 16.01 -8.14 -13.03
CA PHE A 14 17.41 -8.01 -12.64
C PHE A 14 18.36 -8.14 -13.83
N GLY A 15 18.03 -8.98 -14.83
CA GLY A 15 18.76 -9.07 -16.09
C GLY A 15 18.75 -7.74 -16.85
N THR A 16 17.62 -7.02 -16.85
CA THR A 16 17.52 -5.68 -17.43
C THR A 16 18.41 -4.69 -16.67
N ILE A 17 18.38 -4.73 -15.33
CA ILE A 17 19.24 -3.87 -14.50
C ILE A 17 20.72 -4.16 -14.74
N ALA A 18 21.10 -5.44 -14.87
CA ALA A 18 22.50 -5.84 -15.15
C ALA A 18 23.01 -5.29 -16.50
N LYS A 19 22.13 -5.21 -17.50
CA LYS A 19 22.45 -4.66 -18.83
C LYS A 19 22.27 -3.16 -18.95
N ARG A 20 21.97 -2.45 -17.85
CA ARG A 20 21.73 -1.00 -17.89
C ARG A 20 22.98 -0.23 -18.36
N ARG A 21 22.75 0.88 -19.04
CA ARG A 21 23.82 1.80 -19.47
C ARG A 21 24.16 2.84 -18.39
N GLU A 22 23.14 3.24 -17.62
CA GLU A 22 23.30 4.19 -16.51
C GLU A 22 23.98 3.54 -15.32
N ARG A 23 25.00 4.20 -14.76
CA ARG A 23 25.74 3.64 -13.60
C ARG A 23 24.91 3.70 -12.32
N HIS A 24 24.19 4.79 -12.10
CA HIS A 24 23.41 5.01 -10.87
C HIS A 24 22.06 4.31 -10.96
N ILE A 25 21.69 3.64 -9.88
CA ILE A 25 20.36 3.07 -9.71
C ILE A 25 19.51 4.12 -8.96
N TYR A 26 18.49 4.63 -9.66
CA TYR A 26 17.58 5.65 -9.14
C TYR A 26 16.64 5.05 -8.09
N VAL A 27 16.16 5.86 -7.11
CA VAL A 27 15.33 5.42 -5.99
C VAL A 27 14.08 4.66 -6.41
N ALA A 28 13.46 4.99 -7.54
CA ALA A 28 12.32 4.24 -8.07
C ALA A 28 12.66 2.76 -8.31
N ILE A 29 13.86 2.49 -8.82
CA ILE A 29 14.35 1.11 -9.04
C ILE A 29 14.59 0.41 -7.71
N TRP A 30 15.04 1.12 -6.66
CA TRP A 30 15.18 0.52 -5.32
C TRP A 30 13.84 0.01 -4.79
N PHE A 31 12.77 0.79 -4.95
CA PHE A 31 11.43 0.36 -4.58
C PHE A 31 10.98 -0.90 -5.34
N TYR A 32 11.25 -0.99 -6.64
CA TYR A 32 10.96 -2.20 -7.42
C TYR A 32 11.84 -3.39 -6.99
N MET A 33 13.12 -3.18 -6.71
CA MET A 33 14.00 -4.23 -6.18
C MET A 33 13.48 -4.77 -4.85
N ALA A 34 13.09 -3.88 -3.93
CA ALA A 34 12.48 -4.25 -2.66
C ALA A 34 11.21 -5.09 -2.86
N THR A 35 10.36 -4.70 -3.81
CA THR A 35 9.16 -5.48 -4.19
C THR A 35 9.54 -6.90 -4.58
N VAL A 36 10.44 -7.05 -5.56
CA VAL A 36 10.76 -8.37 -6.12
C VAL A 36 11.37 -9.30 -5.07
N ILE A 37 12.34 -8.79 -4.30
CA ILE A 37 13.08 -9.58 -3.31
C ILE A 37 12.17 -9.94 -2.14
N THR A 38 11.50 -8.94 -1.56
CA THR A 38 10.74 -9.16 -0.32
C THR A 38 9.52 -10.03 -0.55
N VAL A 39 8.75 -9.80 -1.63
CA VAL A 39 7.57 -10.63 -1.92
C VAL A 39 7.96 -12.08 -2.19
N ALA A 40 9.11 -12.33 -2.85
CA ALA A 40 9.62 -13.69 -3.03
C ALA A 40 9.87 -14.39 -1.69
N ILE A 41 10.58 -13.71 -0.77
CA ILE A 41 10.88 -14.25 0.57
C ILE A 41 9.61 -14.49 1.36
N LEU A 42 8.70 -13.52 1.39
CA LEU A 42 7.42 -13.61 2.08
C LEU A 42 6.60 -14.81 1.60
N HIS A 43 6.49 -14.96 0.28
CA HIS A 43 5.73 -16.05 -0.32
C HIS A 43 6.33 -17.43 -0.01
N ILE A 44 7.66 -17.57 -0.13
CA ILE A 44 8.34 -18.83 0.17
C ILE A 44 8.16 -19.19 1.63
N VAL A 45 8.48 -18.28 2.55
CA VAL A 45 8.43 -18.55 4.00
C VAL A 45 7.01 -18.89 4.45
N ASN A 46 5.99 -18.12 4.01
CA ASN A 46 4.61 -18.38 4.40
C ASN A 46 4.07 -19.72 3.90
N ASN A 47 4.58 -20.24 2.78
CA ASN A 47 4.10 -21.47 2.17
C ASN A 47 4.98 -22.69 2.47
N LEU A 48 5.87 -22.63 3.46
CA LEU A 48 6.65 -23.78 3.88
C LEU A 48 5.71 -24.87 4.46
N ALA A 49 5.79 -26.06 3.90
CA ALA A 49 4.94 -27.19 4.26
C ALA A 49 5.69 -28.51 4.13
N LEU A 50 5.26 -29.49 4.93
CA LEU A 50 5.73 -30.88 4.87
C LEU A 50 4.77 -31.67 3.98
N PRO A 51 5.18 -32.11 2.77
CA PRO A 51 4.37 -32.98 1.95
C PRO A 51 4.33 -34.37 2.55
N VAL A 52 3.13 -34.93 2.70
CA VAL A 52 2.91 -36.29 3.20
C VAL A 52 2.35 -37.23 2.13
N SER A 53 1.81 -36.66 1.05
CA SER A 53 1.41 -37.37 -0.16
C SER A 53 1.43 -36.42 -1.36
N ALA A 54 1.15 -36.91 -2.57
CA ALA A 54 1.08 -36.11 -3.78
C ALA A 54 0.04 -34.98 -3.73
N THR A 55 -0.99 -35.12 -2.90
CA THR A 55 -2.11 -34.15 -2.80
C THR A 55 -2.31 -33.59 -1.39
N LYS A 56 -1.46 -33.95 -0.44
CA LYS A 56 -1.60 -33.54 0.96
C LYS A 56 -0.28 -33.05 1.55
N SER A 57 -0.33 -31.89 2.17
CA SER A 57 0.76 -31.31 2.93
C SER A 57 0.23 -30.64 4.20
N TYR A 58 1.10 -30.46 5.19
CA TYR A 58 0.83 -29.71 6.41
C TYR A 58 1.74 -28.50 6.48
N SER A 59 1.20 -27.39 7.01
CA SER A 59 2.01 -26.21 7.29
C SER A 59 3.18 -26.57 8.22
N LEU A 60 4.31 -25.96 7.99
CA LEU A 60 5.46 -26.08 8.90
C LEU A 60 5.21 -25.40 10.25
N TYR A 61 4.25 -24.51 10.29
CA TYR A 61 3.87 -23.71 11.45
C TYR A 61 2.59 -24.24 12.08
N ALA A 62 2.49 -24.16 13.40
CA ALA A 62 1.34 -24.67 14.15
C ALA A 62 0.75 -23.60 15.08
N GLY A 63 -0.58 -23.64 15.22
CA GLY A 63 -1.29 -22.78 16.16
C GLY A 63 -1.13 -21.29 15.82
N VAL A 64 -0.89 -20.46 16.84
CA VAL A 64 -0.73 -19.01 16.66
C VAL A 64 0.52 -18.63 15.84
N GLN A 65 1.50 -19.52 15.74
CA GLN A 65 2.67 -19.29 14.89
C GLN A 65 2.29 -19.28 13.40
N ASP A 66 1.34 -20.12 12.98
CA ASP A 66 0.82 -20.10 11.61
C ASP A 66 0.12 -18.77 11.31
N ALA A 67 -0.73 -18.29 12.22
CA ALA A 67 -1.34 -16.96 12.12
C ALA A 67 -0.30 -15.83 12.10
N PHE A 68 0.76 -15.95 12.90
CA PHE A 68 1.83 -14.96 12.95
C PHE A 68 2.62 -14.87 11.63
N ILE A 69 3.00 -16.01 11.06
CA ILE A 69 3.67 -16.07 9.77
C ILE A 69 2.75 -15.62 8.65
N GLN A 70 1.48 -16.00 8.69
CA GLN A 70 0.49 -15.56 7.72
C GLN A 70 0.32 -14.04 7.71
N TRP A 71 0.32 -13.39 8.88
CA TRP A 71 0.23 -11.92 8.95
C TRP A 71 1.57 -11.21 8.75
N TRP A 72 2.70 -11.88 9.03
CA TRP A 72 3.97 -11.37 8.52
C TRP A 72 3.98 -11.33 6.99
N TYR A 73 3.43 -12.35 6.33
CA TYR A 73 3.21 -12.33 4.88
C TYR A 73 2.12 -11.33 4.47
N GLY A 74 0.93 -11.43 5.02
CA GLY A 74 -0.23 -10.64 4.60
C GLY A 74 -0.02 -9.14 4.75
N HIS A 75 0.48 -8.69 5.91
CA HIS A 75 0.78 -7.28 6.14
C HIS A 75 1.93 -6.78 5.26
N ASN A 76 3.00 -7.56 5.13
CA ASN A 76 4.12 -7.17 4.30
C ASN A 76 3.82 -7.26 2.79
N ALA A 77 2.86 -8.07 2.36
CA ALA A 77 2.39 -8.06 0.99
C ALA A 77 1.75 -6.71 0.61
N VAL A 78 0.97 -6.09 1.50
CA VAL A 78 0.43 -4.75 1.23
C VAL A 78 1.53 -3.69 1.20
N ALA A 79 2.64 -3.88 1.95
CA ALA A 79 3.80 -3.01 1.87
C ALA A 79 4.58 -3.17 0.56
N PHE A 80 4.95 -4.41 0.24
CA PHE A 80 5.94 -4.69 -0.81
C PHE A 80 5.32 -5.07 -2.16
N PHE A 81 4.00 -5.27 -2.23
CA PHE A 81 3.28 -5.47 -3.48
C PHE A 81 2.29 -4.34 -3.81
N LEU A 82 1.65 -3.73 -2.79
CA LEU A 82 0.68 -2.63 -3.00
C LEU A 82 1.22 -1.24 -2.66
N THR A 83 2.43 -1.12 -2.06
CA THR A 83 2.99 0.19 -1.70
C THR A 83 4.30 0.45 -2.44
N THR A 84 5.33 -0.39 -2.28
CA THR A 84 6.66 -0.08 -2.84
C THR A 84 6.68 0.06 -4.36
N PRO A 85 6.01 -0.77 -5.19
CA PRO A 85 6.08 -0.58 -6.64
C PRO A 85 5.38 0.71 -7.07
N PHE A 86 4.32 1.13 -6.38
CA PHE A 86 3.61 2.38 -6.70
C PHE A 86 4.36 3.62 -6.21
N LEU A 87 5.16 3.51 -5.16
CA LEU A 87 6.15 4.53 -4.81
C LEU A 87 7.24 4.64 -5.89
N GLY A 88 7.65 3.52 -6.45
CA GLY A 88 8.50 3.52 -7.64
C GLY A 88 7.87 4.27 -8.82
N LEU A 89 6.58 4.04 -9.08
CA LEU A 89 5.81 4.79 -10.09
C LEU A 89 5.77 6.28 -9.75
N MET A 90 5.49 6.64 -8.50
CA MET A 90 5.45 8.04 -8.05
C MET A 90 6.79 8.74 -8.31
N TYR A 91 7.89 8.19 -7.84
CA TYR A 91 9.22 8.80 -8.00
C TYR A 91 9.71 8.87 -9.45
N TYR A 92 9.16 8.04 -10.34
CA TYR A 92 9.51 8.07 -11.76
C TYR A 92 8.57 8.95 -12.59
N PHE A 93 7.26 8.71 -12.52
CA PHE A 93 6.30 9.31 -13.44
C PHE A 93 5.88 10.73 -13.04
N LEU A 94 5.72 11.01 -11.74
CA LEU A 94 5.31 12.33 -11.28
C LEU A 94 6.30 13.43 -11.69
N PRO A 95 7.62 13.30 -11.43
CA PRO A 95 8.61 14.31 -11.85
C PRO A 95 8.61 14.53 -13.36
N LYS A 96 8.49 13.44 -14.14
CA LYS A 96 8.45 13.51 -15.61
C LYS A 96 7.16 14.16 -16.12
N ALA A 97 6.02 13.84 -15.55
CA ALA A 97 4.74 14.42 -15.94
C ALA A 97 4.66 15.92 -15.57
N ALA A 98 5.21 16.28 -14.41
CA ALA A 98 5.28 17.66 -13.95
C ALA A 98 6.42 18.48 -14.62
N ASN A 99 7.36 17.82 -15.31
CA ASN A 99 8.60 18.42 -15.79
C ASN A 99 9.35 19.16 -14.66
N ARG A 100 9.52 18.48 -13.53
CA ARG A 100 10.19 18.98 -12.33
C ARG A 100 11.08 17.88 -11.74
N PRO A 101 12.21 18.23 -11.12
CA PRO A 101 12.96 17.26 -10.33
C PRO A 101 12.15 16.86 -9.08
N VAL A 102 12.46 15.70 -8.52
CA VAL A 102 11.97 15.32 -7.18
C VAL A 102 12.36 16.41 -6.20
N PHE A 103 11.44 16.85 -5.35
CA PHE A 103 11.65 17.96 -4.41
C PHE A 103 12.90 17.74 -3.54
N SER A 104 13.03 16.55 -2.96
CA SER A 104 14.22 16.19 -2.18
C SER A 104 14.61 14.73 -2.45
N TYR A 105 15.73 14.54 -3.14
CA TYR A 105 16.28 13.20 -3.34
C TYR A 105 16.78 12.56 -2.03
N ARG A 106 17.31 13.36 -1.11
CA ARG A 106 17.72 12.90 0.22
C ARG A 106 16.51 12.38 1.01
N LEU A 107 15.38 13.08 0.95
CA LEU A 107 14.15 12.63 1.59
C LEU A 107 13.62 11.32 0.96
N SER A 108 13.81 11.13 -0.35
CA SER A 108 13.44 9.86 -0.99
C SER A 108 14.28 8.68 -0.51
N ILE A 109 15.57 8.90 -0.23
CA ILE A 109 16.45 7.89 0.35
C ILE A 109 16.02 7.55 1.78
N LEU A 110 15.76 8.57 2.59
CA LEU A 110 15.26 8.37 3.96
C LEU A 110 13.91 7.64 3.96
N HIS A 111 12.99 8.05 3.08
CA HIS A 111 11.70 7.39 2.89
C HIS A 111 11.87 5.90 2.56
N PHE A 112 12.72 5.57 1.58
CA PHE A 112 12.95 4.18 1.19
C PHE A 112 13.46 3.33 2.36
N TRP A 113 14.57 3.71 2.96
CA TRP A 113 15.20 2.89 4.00
C TRP A 113 14.37 2.78 5.26
N SER A 114 13.81 3.90 5.76
CA SER A 114 12.97 3.86 6.94
C SER A 114 11.67 3.07 6.72
N LEU A 115 11.03 3.23 5.54
CA LEU A 115 9.84 2.46 5.20
C LEU A 115 10.12 0.95 5.20
N VAL A 116 11.14 0.52 4.46
CA VAL A 116 11.47 -0.91 4.30
C VAL A 116 11.82 -1.55 5.65
N PHE A 117 12.64 -0.89 6.47
CA PHE A 117 13.06 -1.45 7.75
C PHE A 117 11.96 -1.47 8.81
N ILE A 118 11.12 -0.44 8.86
CA ILE A 118 10.07 -0.34 9.88
C ILE A 118 8.90 -1.25 9.51
N TYR A 119 8.50 -1.28 8.23
CA TYR A 119 7.28 -1.96 7.78
C TYR A 119 7.29 -3.46 8.07
N ILE A 120 8.45 -4.11 7.92
CA ILE A 120 8.57 -5.56 7.99
C ILE A 120 8.19 -6.13 9.37
N TRP A 121 8.19 -5.30 10.42
CA TRP A 121 7.88 -5.68 11.80
C TRP A 121 6.46 -5.35 12.24
N ALA A 122 5.68 -4.67 11.43
CA ALA A 122 4.37 -4.15 11.82
C ALA A 122 3.24 -5.21 11.81
N GLY A 123 3.42 -6.32 11.10
CA GLY A 123 2.40 -7.37 10.90
C GLY A 123 1.67 -7.88 12.14
N PRO A 124 2.32 -8.07 13.30
CA PRO A 124 1.66 -8.59 14.49
C PRO A 124 0.50 -7.74 15.02
N HIS A 125 0.35 -6.50 14.59
CA HIS A 125 -0.82 -5.69 14.96
C HIS A 125 -2.15 -6.25 14.45
N HIS A 126 -2.14 -7.14 13.45
CA HIS A 126 -3.34 -7.84 13.00
C HIS A 126 -3.83 -8.91 13.99
N LEU A 127 -3.02 -9.25 14.99
CA LEU A 127 -3.28 -10.32 15.94
C LEU A 127 -3.49 -9.80 17.39
N HIS A 128 -3.97 -8.55 17.52
CA HIS A 128 -4.44 -8.06 18.80
C HIS A 128 -5.63 -8.92 19.29
N TYR A 129 -5.69 -9.13 20.61
CA TYR A 129 -6.76 -9.92 21.26
C TYR A 129 -6.83 -11.38 20.81
N THR A 130 -5.72 -11.94 20.35
CA THR A 130 -5.54 -13.36 20.03
C THR A 130 -4.61 -14.05 21.01
N ALA A 131 -4.31 -15.32 20.78
CA ALA A 131 -3.32 -16.09 21.59
C ALA A 131 -1.86 -15.69 21.29
N LEU A 132 -1.58 -14.71 20.43
CA LEU A 132 -0.23 -14.20 20.22
C LEU A 132 0.27 -13.53 21.50
N PRO A 133 1.54 -13.77 21.93
CA PRO A 133 2.11 -13.08 23.07
C PRO A 133 1.97 -11.56 22.99
N GLU A 134 1.58 -10.95 24.09
CA GLU A 134 1.23 -9.52 24.17
C GLU A 134 2.38 -8.60 23.71
N TRP A 135 3.61 -8.95 24.04
CA TRP A 135 4.77 -8.18 23.61
C TRP A 135 4.92 -8.13 22.09
N ALA A 136 4.58 -9.21 21.36
CA ALA A 136 4.71 -9.28 19.90
C ALA A 136 3.67 -8.38 19.21
N SER A 137 2.41 -8.42 19.67
CA SER A 137 1.38 -7.54 19.14
C SER A 137 1.63 -6.07 19.47
N THR A 138 2.18 -5.78 20.64
CA THR A 138 2.57 -4.42 21.07
C THR A 138 3.72 -3.88 20.21
N LEU A 139 4.74 -4.70 19.91
CA LEU A 139 5.80 -4.30 18.98
C LEU A 139 5.23 -4.04 17.57
N GLY A 140 4.33 -4.88 17.09
CA GLY A 140 3.64 -4.65 15.81
C GLY A 140 2.91 -3.29 15.77
N MET A 141 2.21 -2.93 16.84
CA MET A 141 1.59 -1.61 16.99
C MET A 141 2.64 -0.48 16.98
N LEU A 142 3.72 -0.62 17.74
CA LEU A 142 4.77 0.40 17.82
C LEU A 142 5.39 0.65 16.44
N PHE A 143 5.80 -0.39 15.75
CA PHE A 143 6.35 -0.27 14.39
C PHE A 143 5.33 0.32 13.42
N SER A 144 4.05 0.00 13.54
CA SER A 144 2.99 0.60 12.73
C SER A 144 2.88 2.12 12.95
N VAL A 145 2.88 2.57 14.19
CA VAL A 145 2.86 4.02 14.51
C VAL A 145 4.11 4.72 13.98
N MET A 146 5.28 4.09 14.05
CA MET A 146 6.51 4.64 13.48
C MET A 146 6.44 4.84 11.96
N LEU A 147 5.59 4.09 11.24
CA LEU A 147 5.39 4.23 9.80
C LEU A 147 4.79 5.58 9.37
N TRP A 148 4.19 6.33 10.28
CA TRP A 148 3.73 7.68 9.95
C TRP A 148 4.86 8.55 9.41
N MET A 149 6.05 8.46 10.00
CA MET A 149 7.19 9.28 9.61
C MET A 149 7.62 9.05 8.15
N PRO A 150 7.99 7.82 7.72
CA PRO A 150 8.42 7.62 6.33
C PRO A 150 7.29 7.85 5.33
N SER A 151 6.08 7.39 5.62
CA SER A 151 4.95 7.47 4.69
C SER A 151 4.55 8.91 4.41
N TRP A 152 4.45 9.74 5.43
CA TRP A 152 4.14 11.15 5.25
C TRP A 152 5.32 11.92 4.67
N GLY A 153 6.57 11.53 5.01
CA GLY A 153 7.74 12.06 4.32
C GLY A 153 7.69 11.81 2.81
N GLY A 154 7.26 10.62 2.39
CA GLY A 154 7.03 10.28 0.99
C GLY A 154 5.90 11.07 0.34
N MET A 155 4.76 11.20 1.01
CA MET A 155 3.63 12.01 0.55
C MET A 155 4.04 13.47 0.35
N ILE A 156 4.67 14.08 1.35
CA ILE A 156 5.13 15.47 1.31
C ILE A 156 6.13 15.66 0.18
N ASN A 157 7.10 14.77 0.02
CA ASN A 157 8.07 14.82 -1.06
C ASN A 157 7.41 14.76 -2.45
N GLY A 158 6.41 13.88 -2.61
CA GLY A 158 5.62 13.78 -3.84
C GLY A 158 4.86 15.08 -4.13
N LEU A 159 4.08 15.59 -3.19
CA LEU A 159 3.28 16.80 -3.38
C LEU A 159 4.16 18.03 -3.60
N LEU A 160 5.28 18.19 -2.87
CA LEU A 160 6.21 19.29 -3.03
C LEU A 160 6.99 19.22 -4.35
N THR A 161 7.07 18.05 -5.00
CA THR A 161 7.60 17.94 -6.38
C THR A 161 6.78 18.78 -7.36
N LEU A 162 5.52 19.09 -7.05
CA LEU A 162 4.66 19.96 -7.84
C LEU A 162 4.83 21.46 -7.52
N ARG A 163 5.74 21.83 -6.60
CA ARG A 163 5.99 23.23 -6.27
C ARG A 163 6.36 24.02 -7.52
N GLY A 164 5.60 25.10 -7.79
CA GLY A 164 5.74 25.92 -8.99
C GLY A 164 5.17 25.29 -10.28
N ALA A 165 4.40 24.20 -10.17
CA ALA A 165 3.71 23.56 -11.28
C ALA A 165 2.22 23.24 -10.99
N TRP A 166 1.67 23.82 -9.94
CA TRP A 166 0.26 23.57 -9.55
C TRP A 166 -0.77 24.02 -10.60
N ASN A 167 -0.47 25.07 -11.35
CA ASN A 167 -1.28 25.49 -12.50
C ASN A 167 -1.41 24.38 -13.55
N ARG A 168 -0.39 23.56 -13.75
CA ARG A 168 -0.40 22.44 -14.68
C ARG A 168 -1.32 21.29 -14.21
N VAL A 169 -1.53 21.16 -12.92
CA VAL A 169 -2.46 20.15 -12.36
C VAL A 169 -3.89 20.42 -12.83
N ALA A 170 -4.29 21.71 -12.91
CA ALA A 170 -5.61 22.08 -13.39
C ALA A 170 -5.86 21.68 -14.86
N GLU A 171 -4.83 21.65 -15.69
CA GLU A 171 -4.90 21.41 -17.12
C GLU A 171 -4.61 19.96 -17.54
N ALA A 172 -3.82 19.22 -16.73
CA ALA A 172 -3.31 17.90 -17.08
C ALA A 172 -4.02 16.79 -16.27
N PRO A 173 -4.90 15.97 -16.87
CA PRO A 173 -5.57 14.86 -16.18
C PRO A 173 -4.58 13.92 -15.47
N VAL A 174 -3.45 13.63 -16.09
CA VAL A 174 -2.37 12.79 -15.51
C VAL A 174 -1.92 13.27 -14.14
N LEU A 175 -1.67 14.59 -14.00
CA LEU A 175 -1.23 15.16 -12.73
C LEU A 175 -2.34 15.15 -11.67
N LYS A 176 -3.60 15.30 -12.07
CA LYS A 176 -4.76 15.16 -11.17
C LYS A 176 -4.81 13.77 -10.53
N PHE A 177 -4.64 12.71 -11.35
CA PHE A 177 -4.57 11.34 -10.83
C PHE A 177 -3.41 11.16 -9.84
N PHE A 178 -2.23 11.66 -10.15
CA PHE A 178 -1.09 11.55 -9.24
C PHE A 178 -1.31 12.31 -7.92
N VAL A 179 -1.86 13.52 -7.96
CA VAL A 179 -2.14 14.30 -6.74
C VAL A 179 -3.12 13.56 -5.84
N VAL A 180 -4.24 13.09 -6.38
CA VAL A 180 -5.24 12.36 -5.60
C VAL A 180 -4.68 11.04 -5.10
N GLY A 181 -3.96 10.29 -5.95
CA GLY A 181 -3.29 9.06 -5.52
C GLY A 181 -2.34 9.28 -4.34
N ILE A 182 -1.46 10.28 -4.42
CA ILE A 182 -0.53 10.60 -3.33
C ILE A 182 -1.27 11.06 -2.06
N THR A 183 -2.38 11.78 -2.21
CA THR A 183 -3.22 12.18 -1.06
C THR A 183 -3.83 10.93 -0.40
N PHE A 184 -4.37 10.00 -1.17
CA PHE A 184 -4.87 8.72 -0.64
C PHE A 184 -3.76 7.87 -0.01
N TYR A 185 -2.53 7.92 -0.55
CA TYR A 185 -1.37 7.30 0.10
C TYR A 185 -1.17 7.86 1.52
N GLY A 186 -1.16 9.18 1.66
CA GLY A 186 -1.04 9.83 2.96
C GLY A 186 -2.20 9.51 3.90
N MET A 187 -3.43 9.48 3.40
CA MET A 187 -4.62 9.12 4.19
C MET A 187 -4.56 7.66 4.67
N SER A 188 -4.34 6.72 3.76
CA SER A 188 -4.29 5.30 4.09
C SER A 188 -3.13 4.97 5.04
N THR A 189 -1.97 5.60 4.86
CA THR A 189 -0.82 5.40 5.73
C THR A 189 -0.89 6.21 7.04
N PHE A 190 -1.85 7.10 7.20
CA PHE A 190 -2.25 7.63 8.49
C PHE A 190 -3.21 6.68 9.20
N GLU A 191 -4.23 6.23 8.49
CA GLU A 191 -5.30 5.41 9.02
C GLU A 191 -4.81 4.03 9.48
N GLY A 192 -3.97 3.33 8.68
CA GLY A 192 -3.41 2.02 9.03
C GLY A 192 -2.73 1.98 10.40
N PRO A 193 -1.74 2.83 10.64
CA PRO A 193 -1.13 2.97 11.96
C PRO A 193 -2.12 3.34 13.07
N MET A 194 -3.09 4.20 12.81
CA MET A 194 -4.14 4.53 13.76
C MET A 194 -4.98 3.28 14.11
N LEU A 195 -5.40 2.50 13.12
CA LEU A 195 -6.13 1.24 13.31
C LEU A 195 -5.30 0.17 14.03
N SER A 196 -3.98 0.28 14.03
CA SER A 196 -3.09 -0.62 14.78
C SER A 196 -3.07 -0.35 16.28
N ILE A 197 -3.48 0.83 16.73
CA ILE A 197 -3.56 1.18 18.14
C ILE A 197 -4.65 0.32 18.80
N LYS A 198 -4.30 -0.41 19.87
CA LYS A 198 -5.18 -1.43 20.46
C LYS A 198 -6.60 -0.92 20.74
N SER A 199 -6.76 0.25 21.35
CA SER A 199 -8.08 0.81 21.64
C SER A 199 -8.90 1.12 20.37
N VAL A 200 -8.25 1.59 19.32
CA VAL A 200 -8.89 1.83 18.02
C VAL A 200 -9.17 0.50 17.31
N ASN A 201 -8.20 -0.43 17.35
CA ASN A 201 -8.35 -1.76 16.79
C ASN A 201 -9.54 -2.52 17.40
N ALA A 202 -9.73 -2.42 18.73
CA ALA A 202 -10.86 -3.03 19.41
C ALA A 202 -12.22 -2.54 18.89
N LEU A 203 -12.30 -1.32 18.35
CA LEU A 203 -13.51 -0.78 17.74
C LEU A 203 -13.64 -1.15 16.27
N SER A 204 -12.52 -1.13 15.53
CA SER A 204 -12.52 -1.20 14.06
C SER A 204 -12.34 -2.60 13.49
N HIS A 205 -11.72 -3.53 14.24
CA HIS A 205 -11.37 -4.84 13.72
C HIS A 205 -12.60 -5.62 13.27
N TYR A 206 -12.56 -6.19 12.07
CA TYR A 206 -13.65 -6.89 11.37
C TYR A 206 -14.83 -6.02 10.93
N THR A 207 -14.79 -4.70 11.12
CA THR A 207 -15.84 -3.79 10.65
C THR A 207 -15.57 -3.30 9.22
N ASP A 208 -16.57 -2.67 8.61
CA ASP A 208 -16.45 -1.99 7.31
C ASP A 208 -15.44 -0.84 7.34
N TRP A 209 -15.03 -0.36 8.50
CA TRP A 209 -13.95 0.62 8.62
C TRP A 209 -12.62 0.08 8.07
N ASN A 210 -12.29 -1.19 8.35
CA ASN A 210 -11.11 -1.81 7.74
C ASN A 210 -11.23 -1.94 6.22
N ILE A 211 -12.44 -2.17 5.71
CA ILE A 211 -12.70 -2.21 4.27
C ILE A 211 -12.47 -0.83 3.64
N ALA A 212 -12.92 0.25 4.30
CA ALA A 212 -12.64 1.63 3.87
C ALA A 212 -11.13 1.88 3.75
N HIS A 213 -10.37 1.50 4.80
CA HIS A 213 -8.92 1.64 4.83
C HIS A 213 -8.24 0.93 3.65
N VAL A 214 -8.55 -0.37 3.48
CA VAL A 214 -7.93 -1.18 2.41
C VAL A 214 -8.25 -0.61 1.02
N HIS A 215 -9.49 -0.20 0.77
CA HIS A 215 -9.90 0.32 -0.54
C HIS A 215 -9.45 1.77 -0.77
N GLY A 216 -9.30 2.57 0.27
CA GLY A 216 -8.59 3.85 0.19
C GLY A 216 -7.16 3.67 -0.33
N GLY A 217 -6.48 2.64 0.15
CA GLY A 217 -5.15 2.24 -0.36
C GLY A 217 -5.21 1.61 -1.75
N ALA A 218 -6.02 0.56 -1.94
CA ALA A 218 -6.01 -0.22 -3.18
C ALA A 218 -6.61 0.54 -4.37
N LEU A 219 -7.67 1.29 -4.19
CA LEU A 219 -8.32 2.04 -5.27
C LEU A 219 -7.87 3.49 -5.30
N GLY A 220 -7.85 4.17 -4.13
CA GLY A 220 -7.46 5.57 -4.05
C GLY A 220 -5.96 5.79 -4.33
N TRP A 221 -5.06 5.05 -3.69
CA TRP A 221 -3.63 5.16 -3.94
C TRP A 221 -3.20 4.41 -5.20
N VAL A 222 -3.31 3.07 -5.18
CA VAL A 222 -2.80 2.22 -6.25
C VAL A 222 -3.52 2.48 -7.57
N GLY A 223 -4.85 2.50 -7.58
CA GLY A 223 -5.66 2.71 -8.78
C GLY A 223 -5.34 4.03 -9.46
N PHE A 224 -5.29 5.14 -8.70
CA PHE A 224 -5.01 6.46 -9.27
C PHE A 224 -3.57 6.59 -9.78
N MET A 225 -2.59 5.97 -9.11
CA MET A 225 -1.22 5.94 -9.62
C MET A 225 -1.13 5.18 -10.95
N VAL A 226 -1.84 4.05 -11.07
CA VAL A 226 -1.89 3.27 -12.32
C VAL A 226 -2.59 4.05 -13.43
N PHE A 227 -3.72 4.69 -13.17
CA PHE A 227 -4.40 5.50 -14.17
C PHE A 227 -3.52 6.67 -14.65
N GLY A 228 -2.88 7.39 -13.73
CA GLY A 228 -1.95 8.46 -14.07
C GLY A 228 -0.78 7.96 -14.92
N MET A 229 -0.16 6.85 -14.52
CA MET A 229 0.90 6.21 -15.29
C MET A 229 0.43 5.78 -16.68
N THR A 230 -0.71 5.11 -16.78
CA THR A 230 -1.26 4.62 -18.06
C THR A 230 -1.53 5.77 -19.03
N TYR A 231 -2.20 6.82 -18.57
CA TYR A 231 -2.45 8.02 -19.40
C TYR A 231 -1.17 8.75 -19.80
N TRP A 232 -0.10 8.65 -19.01
CA TRP A 232 1.19 9.22 -19.36
C TRP A 232 1.99 8.33 -20.31
N LEU A 233 2.02 7.03 -20.08
CA LEU A 233 2.92 6.06 -20.72
C LEU A 233 2.39 5.62 -22.09
N VAL A 234 1.11 5.19 -22.17
CA VAL A 234 0.56 4.58 -23.39
C VAL A 234 0.69 5.49 -24.61
N PRO A 235 0.32 6.79 -24.55
CA PRO A 235 0.48 7.66 -25.73
C PRO A 235 1.95 7.79 -26.17
N ARG A 236 2.91 7.71 -25.25
CA ARG A 236 4.34 7.79 -25.57
C ARG A 236 4.89 6.51 -26.19
N LEU A 237 4.46 5.36 -25.71
CA LEU A 237 4.85 4.06 -26.31
C LEU A 237 4.38 3.92 -27.75
N TYR A 238 3.16 4.37 -28.03
CA TYR A 238 2.56 4.28 -29.34
C TYR A 238 2.72 5.56 -30.19
N GLN A 239 3.52 6.53 -29.71
CA GLN A 239 3.79 7.82 -30.38
C GLN A 239 2.52 8.54 -30.84
N THR A 240 1.51 8.53 -29.99
CA THR A 240 0.17 9.11 -30.26
C THR A 240 -0.24 10.08 -29.17
N LYS A 241 -1.42 10.65 -29.28
CA LYS A 241 -2.03 11.54 -28.28
C LYS A 241 -3.19 10.83 -27.59
N LEU A 242 -3.55 11.29 -26.39
CA LEU A 242 -4.82 10.86 -25.77
C LEU A 242 -5.98 11.18 -26.72
N PHE A 243 -6.88 10.21 -26.89
CA PHE A 243 -8.08 10.36 -27.72
C PHE A 243 -8.91 11.58 -27.29
N SER A 244 -9.12 11.76 -25.99
CA SER A 244 -9.85 12.89 -25.45
C SER A 244 -9.40 13.26 -24.05
N LYS A 245 -8.90 14.47 -23.87
CA LYS A 245 -8.59 15.04 -22.54
C LYS A 245 -9.86 15.25 -21.70
N LYS A 246 -11.00 15.55 -22.35
CA LYS A 246 -12.28 15.73 -21.66
C LYS A 246 -12.76 14.42 -21.03
N LEU A 247 -12.68 13.32 -21.74
CA LEU A 247 -13.01 11.99 -21.21
C LEU A 247 -12.04 11.56 -20.09
N ALA A 248 -10.75 11.84 -20.22
CA ALA A 248 -9.78 11.57 -19.15
C ALA A 248 -10.07 12.41 -17.89
N THR A 249 -10.52 13.64 -18.06
CA THR A 249 -10.96 14.50 -16.94
C THR A 249 -12.27 14.02 -16.32
N LEU A 250 -13.22 13.58 -17.15
CA LEU A 250 -14.46 12.97 -16.66
C LEU A 250 -14.17 11.70 -15.87
N HIS A 251 -13.33 10.80 -16.40
CA HIS A 251 -12.88 9.61 -15.67
C HIS A 251 -12.26 9.97 -14.32
N PHE A 252 -11.38 10.97 -14.29
CA PHE A 252 -10.77 11.44 -13.03
C PHE A 252 -11.83 11.83 -12.00
N TRP A 253 -12.81 12.66 -12.37
CA TRP A 253 -13.82 13.11 -11.43
C TRP A 253 -14.77 12.00 -11.00
N THR A 254 -15.20 11.14 -11.93
CA THR A 254 -16.06 10.00 -11.62
C THR A 254 -15.36 9.04 -10.66
N ALA A 255 -14.09 8.71 -10.92
CA ALA A 255 -13.30 7.84 -10.05
C ALA A 255 -13.09 8.47 -8.66
N THR A 256 -12.78 9.78 -8.61
CA THR A 256 -12.55 10.50 -7.35
C THR A 256 -13.82 10.54 -6.49
N ILE A 257 -14.95 10.93 -7.09
CA ILE A 257 -16.23 10.98 -6.38
C ILE A 257 -16.62 9.56 -5.92
N GLY A 258 -16.47 8.56 -6.80
CA GLY A 258 -16.81 7.18 -6.48
C GLY A 258 -16.03 6.63 -5.28
N ILE A 259 -14.71 6.80 -5.25
CA ILE A 259 -13.90 6.31 -4.13
C ILE A 259 -14.16 7.09 -2.83
N VAL A 260 -14.38 8.39 -2.91
CA VAL A 260 -14.71 9.21 -1.72
C VAL A 260 -16.05 8.77 -1.13
N LEU A 261 -17.09 8.60 -1.95
CA LEU A 261 -18.40 8.11 -1.48
C LEU A 261 -18.27 6.72 -0.87
N TYR A 262 -17.53 5.83 -1.50
CA TYR A 262 -17.28 4.48 -0.99
C TYR A 262 -16.63 4.51 0.39
N VAL A 263 -15.51 5.21 0.53
CA VAL A 263 -14.75 5.27 1.78
C VAL A 263 -15.58 5.92 2.90
N VAL A 264 -16.30 7.01 2.62
CA VAL A 264 -17.14 7.68 3.61
C VAL A 264 -18.30 6.78 4.08
N ALA A 265 -18.95 6.05 3.15
CA ALA A 265 -20.01 5.12 3.50
C ALA A 265 -19.48 3.97 4.40
N MET A 266 -18.33 3.41 4.05
CA MET A 266 -17.70 2.34 4.83
C MET A 266 -17.19 2.83 6.19
N TRP A 267 -16.68 4.07 6.31
CA TRP A 267 -16.34 4.66 7.61
C TRP A 267 -17.58 4.81 8.50
N ALA A 268 -18.64 5.39 7.97
CA ALA A 268 -19.88 5.57 8.73
C ALA A 268 -20.47 4.22 9.18
N GLY A 269 -20.55 3.25 8.26
CA GLY A 269 -21.01 1.91 8.56
C GLY A 269 -20.10 1.19 9.56
N GLY A 270 -18.79 1.18 9.33
CA GLY A 270 -17.83 0.45 10.16
C GLY A 270 -17.71 1.00 11.59
N ILE A 271 -17.72 2.32 11.77
CA ILE A 271 -17.74 2.93 13.11
C ILE A 271 -19.03 2.56 13.84
N THR A 272 -20.17 2.64 13.15
CA THR A 272 -21.47 2.25 13.72
C THR A 272 -21.48 0.77 14.12
N GLN A 273 -21.02 -0.13 13.25
CA GLN A 273 -20.87 -1.57 13.54
C GLN A 273 -20.03 -1.80 14.80
N GLY A 274 -18.86 -1.17 14.88
CA GLY A 274 -17.95 -1.34 16.01
C GLY A 274 -18.57 -0.86 17.33
N LEU A 275 -19.31 0.23 17.32
CA LEU A 275 -20.03 0.74 18.48
C LEU A 275 -21.17 -0.21 18.89
N MET A 276 -21.97 -0.69 17.94
CA MET A 276 -23.07 -1.62 18.19
C MET A 276 -22.57 -2.96 18.73
N TRP A 277 -21.49 -3.51 18.22
CA TRP A 277 -20.90 -4.77 18.69
C TRP A 277 -20.30 -4.70 20.10
N ARG A 278 -20.15 -3.50 20.63
CA ARG A 278 -19.64 -3.24 21.99
C ARG A 278 -20.71 -2.74 22.95
N ALA A 279 -21.94 -2.60 22.50
CA ALA A 279 -23.04 -2.19 23.32
C ALA A 279 -23.68 -3.44 23.97
N PHE A 280 -23.60 -3.52 25.31
CA PHE A 280 -24.21 -4.57 26.10
C PHE A 280 -25.34 -3.99 26.95
N ASP A 281 -26.39 -4.78 27.16
CA ASP A 281 -27.44 -4.48 28.12
C ASP A 281 -26.99 -4.77 29.58
N GLU A 282 -27.84 -4.47 30.54
CA GLU A 282 -27.56 -4.70 31.96
C GLU A 282 -27.35 -6.19 32.31
N THR A 283 -27.76 -7.11 31.45
CA THR A 283 -27.59 -8.57 31.60
C THR A 283 -26.31 -9.09 30.93
N GLY A 284 -25.53 -8.23 30.25
CA GLY A 284 -24.31 -8.59 29.53
C GLY A 284 -24.57 -9.19 28.15
N ARG A 285 -25.77 -9.05 27.59
CA ARG A 285 -26.10 -9.45 26.22
C ARG A 285 -25.89 -8.29 25.27
N LEU A 286 -25.60 -8.61 24.00
CA LEU A 286 -25.52 -7.58 22.98
C LEU A 286 -26.85 -6.85 22.86
N GLN A 287 -26.81 -5.52 22.93
CA GLN A 287 -27.98 -4.66 22.80
C GLN A 287 -28.55 -4.69 21.37
N TYR A 288 -27.67 -4.88 20.39
CA TYR A 288 -27.99 -4.98 18.97
C TYR A 288 -27.51 -6.36 18.46
N PRO A 289 -28.40 -7.34 18.32
CA PRO A 289 -28.04 -8.68 17.87
C PRO A 289 -27.77 -8.75 16.35
#